data_8589f5f751916d0594aa6a0337ab6193
#
_entry.id   8589f5f751916d0594aa6a0337ab6193
#
_cell.length_a   1.000
_cell.length_b   1.000
_cell.length_c   1.000
_cell.angle_alpha   90.00
_cell.angle_beta   90.00
_cell.angle_gamma   90.00
#
_symmetry.space_group_name_H-M   'P 1'
#
loop_
_entity.id
_entity.type
_entity.pdbx_description
1 polymer ?
#
loop_
_entity_poly.entity_id
_entity_poly.type
_entity_poly.pdbx_seq_one_letter_code
_entity_poly.pdbx_strand_id
1 'polypeptide(L)'
;MRLALFAGDRERIQELMDEQKKTLKRELQSMFLNTLDVCSAFLYAILGCKNEIPEWIASGRLDSALVLHPAMPILFMAYGEVLLAKGDYSRLIAMEADLRRRFSIYPNLLCTLYLEIQLSGAFYQLGDNEKALSHLQAAFTIGEEDRIAVPFAENAAWIRPLFGQLLSPASQPFIEEILRLADLLDEARSDELRRPACLTDNEWKAVKLAASRLSNREIALEMGFSEGTVKQYLNRIYGKLHLEGDARNKRRRLEELFK
;
A
#
# COMPACT_ATOMS: atom_id res chain seq x y z
N MET A 1 11.86 9.31 3.35
CA MET A 1 10.90 8.19 3.22
C MET A 1 10.32 8.05 1.81
N ARG A 2 9.62 9.04 1.21
CA ARG A 2 9.08 8.90 -0.17
C ARG A 2 10.15 8.55 -1.23
N LEU A 3 11.34 9.15 -1.17
CA LEU A 3 12.43 8.79 -2.09
C LEU A 3 12.85 7.32 -1.97
N ALA A 4 12.92 6.80 -0.74
CA ALA A 4 13.21 5.38 -0.52
C ALA A 4 12.05 4.49 -1.02
N LEU A 5 10.79 4.96 -0.89
CA LEU A 5 9.61 4.27 -1.44
C LEU A 5 9.73 4.09 -2.96
N PHE A 6 10.01 5.18 -3.70
CA PHE A 6 10.17 5.13 -5.16
C PHE A 6 11.45 4.44 -5.62
N ALA A 7 12.44 4.27 -4.73
CA ALA A 7 13.65 3.47 -4.98
C ALA A 7 13.44 1.98 -4.68
N GLY A 8 12.24 1.56 -4.21
CA GLY A 8 11.98 0.19 -3.80
C GLY A 8 12.73 -0.24 -2.53
N ASP A 9 13.37 0.72 -1.81
CA ASP A 9 14.22 0.46 -0.65
C ASP A 9 13.39 0.42 0.65
N ARG A 10 12.77 -0.73 0.88
CA ARG A 10 11.91 -0.97 2.03
C ARG A 10 12.70 -0.99 3.35
N GLU A 11 13.90 -1.55 3.36
CA GLU A 11 14.76 -1.58 4.55
C GLU A 11 15.08 -0.15 4.99
N ARG A 12 15.42 0.72 4.04
CA ARG A 12 15.68 2.14 4.31
C ARG A 12 14.45 2.88 4.83
N ILE A 13 13.25 2.55 4.35
CA ILE A 13 12.00 3.11 4.90
C ILE A 13 11.87 2.71 6.37
N GLN A 14 12.03 1.43 6.69
CA GLN A 14 11.91 0.92 8.05
C GLN A 14 12.97 1.52 8.99
N GLU A 15 14.23 1.58 8.56
CA GLU A 15 15.31 2.23 9.32
C GLU A 15 14.99 3.69 9.64
N LEU A 16 14.56 4.47 8.64
CA LEU A 16 14.21 5.88 8.82
C LEU A 16 13.05 6.05 9.80
N MET A 17 12.06 5.17 9.78
CA MET A 17 10.94 5.21 10.71
C MET A 17 11.38 4.88 12.13
N ASP A 18 12.22 3.87 12.32
CA ASP A 18 12.70 3.46 13.64
C ASP A 18 13.65 4.52 14.24
N GLU A 19 14.48 5.14 13.41
CA GLU A 19 15.33 6.25 13.82
C GLU A 19 14.50 7.45 14.32
N GLN A 20 13.47 7.85 13.57
CA GLN A 20 12.56 8.92 13.96
C GLN A 20 11.81 8.58 15.26
N LYS A 21 11.28 7.37 15.40
CA LYS A 21 10.62 6.91 16.63
C LYS A 21 11.55 6.97 17.85
N LYS A 22 12.81 6.55 17.70
CA LYS A 22 13.81 6.61 18.79
C LYS A 22 14.11 8.05 19.20
N THR A 23 14.29 8.94 18.24
CA THR A 23 14.56 10.36 18.48
C THR A 23 13.40 11.02 19.21
N LEU A 24 12.15 10.83 18.72
CA LEU A 24 10.96 11.43 19.31
C LEU A 24 10.64 10.90 20.71
N LYS A 25 10.86 9.59 20.97
CA LYS A 25 10.72 9.03 22.33
C LYS A 25 11.68 9.63 23.34
N ARG A 26 12.89 9.98 22.92
CA ARG A 26 13.87 10.67 23.79
C ARG A 26 13.40 12.06 24.21
N GLU A 27 12.70 12.74 23.34
CA GLU A 27 12.27 14.14 23.55
C GLU A 27 10.88 14.26 24.20
N LEU A 28 10.21 13.15 24.56
CA LEU A 28 8.88 13.08 25.21
C LEU A 28 7.77 13.89 24.49
N GLN A 29 7.82 14.00 23.18
CA GLN A 29 6.90 14.81 22.39
C GLN A 29 5.79 13.95 21.76
N SER A 30 4.73 13.65 22.53
CA SER A 30 3.61 12.79 22.10
C SER A 30 2.92 13.26 20.80
N MET A 31 2.83 14.57 20.61
CA MET A 31 2.23 15.17 19.41
C MET A 31 3.01 14.83 18.12
N PHE A 32 4.34 14.82 18.20
CA PHE A 32 5.18 14.45 17.07
C PHE A 32 5.16 12.94 16.82
N LEU A 33 4.98 12.11 17.86
CA LEU A 33 4.79 10.66 17.69
C LEU A 33 3.51 10.35 16.91
N ASN A 34 2.40 11.04 17.24
CA ASN A 34 1.16 10.87 16.49
C ASN A 34 1.30 11.33 15.03
N THR A 35 2.04 12.41 14.77
CA THR A 35 2.33 12.85 13.40
C THR A 35 3.18 11.82 12.65
N LEU A 36 4.16 11.21 13.31
CA LEU A 36 4.94 10.11 12.73
C LEU A 36 4.08 8.88 12.45
N ASP A 37 3.15 8.55 13.34
CA ASP A 37 2.19 7.47 13.15
C ASP A 37 1.31 7.71 11.91
N VAL A 38 0.88 8.96 11.67
CA VAL A 38 0.13 9.34 10.46
C VAL A 38 0.97 9.10 9.20
N CYS A 39 2.23 9.54 9.20
CA CYS A 39 3.15 9.30 8.07
C CYS A 39 3.40 7.80 7.86
N SER A 40 3.56 7.05 8.96
CA SER A 40 3.75 5.60 8.92
C SER A 40 2.53 4.88 8.36
N ALA A 41 1.32 5.24 8.84
CA ALA A 41 0.08 4.67 8.37
C ALA A 41 -0.12 4.88 6.86
N PHE A 42 0.18 6.09 6.38
CA PHE A 42 0.11 6.42 4.96
C PHE A 42 1.06 5.51 4.14
N LEU A 43 2.33 5.41 4.53
CA LEU A 43 3.31 4.61 3.83
C LEU A 43 2.98 3.12 3.87
N TYR A 44 2.58 2.60 5.04
CA TYR A 44 2.19 1.20 5.18
C TYR A 44 0.93 0.85 4.40
N ALA A 45 -0.03 1.77 4.31
CA ALA A 45 -1.21 1.58 3.48
C ALA A 45 -0.84 1.47 1.99
N ILE A 46 0.00 2.38 1.49
CA ILE A 46 0.50 2.35 0.11
C ILE A 46 1.29 1.07 -0.18
N LEU A 47 2.12 0.61 0.77
CA LEU A 47 2.90 -0.63 0.64
C LEU A 47 2.07 -1.90 0.85
N GLY A 48 0.81 -1.80 1.27
CA GLY A 48 -0.04 -2.95 1.59
C GLY A 48 0.27 -3.62 2.93
N CYS A 49 1.15 -3.05 3.75
CA CYS A 49 1.59 -3.56 5.04
C CYS A 49 0.55 -3.30 6.14
N LYS A 50 -0.64 -3.89 6.04
CA LYS A 50 -1.82 -3.61 6.89
C LYS A 50 -1.56 -3.82 8.38
N ASN A 51 -0.74 -4.80 8.73
CA ASN A 51 -0.44 -5.17 10.12
C ASN A 51 0.50 -4.17 10.83
N GLU A 52 1.20 -3.35 10.06
CA GLU A 52 2.14 -2.34 10.56
C GLU A 52 1.44 -0.98 10.82
N ILE A 53 0.19 -0.83 10.37
CA ILE A 53 -0.57 0.40 10.55
C ILE A 53 -0.87 0.61 12.05
N PRO A 54 -0.53 1.78 12.64
CA PRO A 54 -0.84 2.07 14.03
C PRO A 54 -2.31 1.84 14.37
N GLU A 55 -2.59 1.07 15.44
CA GLU A 55 -3.92 0.59 15.80
C GLU A 55 -4.98 1.71 15.94
N TRP A 56 -4.60 2.86 16.48
CA TRP A 56 -5.54 3.98 16.65
C TRP A 56 -6.01 4.56 15.31
N ILE A 57 -5.17 4.52 14.27
CA ILE A 57 -5.54 4.90 12.90
C ILE A 57 -6.31 3.74 12.24
N ALA A 58 -5.79 2.52 12.34
CA ALA A 58 -6.42 1.34 11.75
C ALA A 58 -7.86 1.11 12.23
N SER A 59 -8.16 1.44 13.49
CA SER A 59 -9.50 1.37 14.09
C SER A 59 -10.39 2.58 13.80
N GLY A 60 -9.81 3.67 13.28
CA GLY A 60 -10.52 4.92 13.01
C GLY A 60 -10.84 5.77 14.24
N ARG A 61 -10.09 5.59 15.34
CA ARG A 61 -10.21 6.41 16.56
C ARG A 61 -9.48 7.74 16.42
N LEU A 62 -9.86 8.55 15.43
CA LEU A 62 -9.13 9.75 15.03
C LEU A 62 -9.40 10.97 15.91
N ASP A 63 -10.58 11.04 16.55
CA ASP A 63 -11.02 12.21 17.32
C ASP A 63 -10.22 12.42 18.63
N SER A 64 -9.59 11.37 19.14
CA SER A 64 -8.74 11.43 20.34
C SER A 64 -7.27 11.71 20.05
N ALA A 65 -6.90 11.87 18.78
CA ALA A 65 -5.52 12.04 18.38
C ALA A 65 -5.00 13.45 18.71
N LEU A 66 -3.90 13.51 19.45
CA LEU A 66 -3.14 14.76 19.63
C LEU A 66 -2.31 15.03 18.37
N VAL A 67 -2.96 15.57 17.35
CA VAL A 67 -2.33 16.00 16.10
C VAL A 67 -2.50 17.49 15.97
N LEU A 68 -1.50 18.18 15.43
CA LEU A 68 -1.58 19.62 15.16
C LEU A 68 -2.79 19.90 14.26
N HIS A 69 -3.60 20.88 14.63
CA HIS A 69 -4.83 21.21 13.92
C HIS A 69 -4.63 21.43 12.39
N PRO A 70 -3.57 22.12 11.92
CA PRO A 70 -3.28 22.23 10.50
C PRO A 70 -2.89 20.90 9.80
N ALA A 71 -2.51 19.87 10.57
CA ALA A 71 -2.18 18.55 10.04
C ALA A 71 -3.38 17.60 9.98
N MET A 72 -4.55 18.01 10.50
CA MET A 72 -5.76 17.19 10.45
C MET A 72 -6.18 16.77 9.03
N PRO A 73 -6.13 17.63 7.98
CA PRO A 73 -6.41 17.18 6.62
C PRO A 73 -5.49 16.04 6.17
N ILE A 74 -4.20 16.10 6.54
CA ILE A 74 -3.23 15.04 6.20
C ILE A 74 -3.56 13.74 6.94
N LEU A 75 -3.99 13.81 8.20
CA LEU A 75 -4.46 12.63 8.96
C LEU A 75 -5.64 11.95 8.23
N PHE A 76 -6.63 12.72 7.81
CA PHE A 76 -7.80 12.17 7.12
C PHE A 76 -7.46 11.67 5.72
N MET A 77 -6.56 12.33 5.00
CA MET A 77 -6.00 11.83 3.74
C MET A 77 -5.31 10.47 3.91
N ALA A 78 -4.44 10.35 4.93
CA ALA A 78 -3.77 9.10 5.25
C ALA A 78 -4.76 8.00 5.67
N TYR A 79 -5.82 8.37 6.40
CA TYR A 79 -6.87 7.44 6.78
C TYR A 79 -7.66 6.92 5.56
N GLY A 80 -7.88 7.75 4.55
CA GLY A 80 -8.45 7.31 3.27
C GLY A 80 -7.64 6.19 2.61
N GLU A 81 -6.31 6.31 2.59
CA GLU A 81 -5.40 5.24 2.11
C GLU A 81 -5.53 3.96 2.96
N VAL A 82 -5.64 4.11 4.28
CA VAL A 82 -5.85 2.97 5.19
C VAL A 82 -7.16 2.25 4.90
N LEU A 83 -8.24 2.98 4.63
CA LEU A 83 -9.54 2.40 4.27
C LEU A 83 -9.46 1.65 2.93
N LEU A 84 -8.82 2.22 1.91
CA LEU A 84 -8.57 1.54 0.64
C LEU A 84 -7.78 0.25 0.85
N ALA A 85 -6.65 0.33 1.54
CA ALA A 85 -5.80 -0.83 1.81
C ALA A 85 -6.53 -1.93 2.57
N LYS A 86 -7.45 -1.58 3.48
CA LYS A 86 -8.28 -2.53 4.24
C LYS A 86 -9.46 -3.09 3.45
N GLY A 87 -9.81 -2.48 2.31
CA GLY A 87 -10.99 -2.83 1.53
C GLY A 87 -12.30 -2.26 2.11
N ASP A 88 -12.24 -1.27 2.99
CA ASP A 88 -13.41 -0.62 3.60
C ASP A 88 -13.91 0.55 2.73
N TYR A 89 -14.20 0.24 1.47
CA TYR A 89 -14.58 1.20 0.44
C TYR A 89 -15.87 1.94 0.77
N SER A 90 -16.87 1.22 1.30
CA SER A 90 -18.17 1.81 1.66
C SER A 90 -18.03 2.87 2.75
N ARG A 91 -17.14 2.66 3.71
CA ARG A 91 -16.86 3.63 4.76
C ARG A 91 -16.19 4.88 4.22
N LEU A 92 -15.21 4.72 3.31
CA LEU A 92 -14.54 5.85 2.66
C LEU A 92 -15.55 6.73 1.91
N ILE A 93 -16.44 6.11 1.12
CA ILE A 93 -17.48 6.81 0.39
C ILE A 93 -18.47 7.51 1.35
N ALA A 94 -18.89 6.85 2.42
CA ALA A 94 -19.78 7.45 3.42
C ALA A 94 -19.16 8.68 4.11
N MET A 95 -17.83 8.76 4.18
CA MET A 95 -17.10 9.89 4.77
C MET A 95 -16.88 11.05 3.80
N GLU A 96 -17.20 10.93 2.51
CA GLU A 96 -16.90 11.94 1.49
C GLU A 96 -17.30 13.35 1.88
N ALA A 97 -18.57 13.57 2.26
CA ALA A 97 -19.07 14.90 2.60
C ALA A 97 -18.36 15.51 3.81
N ASP A 98 -18.01 14.71 4.82
CA ASP A 98 -17.24 15.14 5.99
C ASP A 98 -15.80 15.49 5.62
N LEU A 99 -15.16 14.67 4.79
CA LEU A 99 -13.79 14.90 4.32
C LEU A 99 -13.70 16.20 3.50
N ARG A 100 -14.63 16.43 2.56
CA ARG A 100 -14.69 17.67 1.78
C ARG A 100 -14.83 18.90 2.68
N ARG A 101 -15.70 18.84 3.69
CA ARG A 101 -15.85 19.92 4.67
C ARG A 101 -14.56 20.15 5.47
N ARG A 102 -13.87 19.11 5.92
CA ARG A 102 -12.59 19.22 6.67
C ARG A 102 -11.49 19.80 5.82
N PHE A 103 -11.39 19.42 4.56
CA PHE A 103 -10.37 19.91 3.63
C PHE A 103 -10.64 21.37 3.20
N SER A 104 -11.88 21.86 3.27
CA SER A 104 -12.20 23.24 2.98
C SER A 104 -11.82 24.23 4.09
N ILE A 105 -11.65 23.78 5.34
CA ILE A 105 -11.24 24.65 6.46
C ILE A 105 -9.83 25.20 6.24
N TYR A 106 -8.92 24.35 5.77
CA TYR A 106 -7.58 24.71 5.32
C TYR A 106 -7.45 24.28 3.86
N PRO A 107 -7.74 25.16 2.90
CA PRO A 107 -7.72 24.81 1.49
C PRO A 107 -6.38 24.16 1.11
N ASN A 108 -6.43 22.88 0.83
CA ASN A 108 -5.26 22.08 0.46
C ASN A 108 -5.64 21.21 -0.74
N LEU A 109 -5.25 21.68 -1.92
CA LEU A 109 -5.52 20.99 -3.18
C LEU A 109 -4.96 19.57 -3.19
N LEU A 110 -3.84 19.32 -2.49
CA LEU A 110 -3.27 17.98 -2.41
C LEU A 110 -4.20 17.01 -1.68
N CYS A 111 -4.80 17.41 -0.56
CA CYS A 111 -5.76 16.56 0.15
C CYS A 111 -7.03 16.32 -0.67
N THR A 112 -7.48 17.33 -1.43
CA THR A 112 -8.61 17.19 -2.36
C THR A 112 -8.26 16.25 -3.50
N LEU A 113 -7.09 16.37 -4.09
CA LEU A 113 -6.59 15.47 -5.13
C LEU A 113 -6.57 14.01 -4.66
N TYR A 114 -6.00 13.75 -3.48
CA TYR A 114 -6.02 12.40 -2.90
C TYR A 114 -7.44 11.89 -2.68
N LEU A 115 -8.34 12.73 -2.15
CA LEU A 115 -9.73 12.33 -1.94
C LEU A 115 -10.40 11.89 -3.24
N GLU A 116 -10.23 12.65 -4.32
CA GLU A 116 -10.82 12.30 -5.64
C GLU A 116 -10.25 10.96 -6.14
N ILE A 117 -8.93 10.76 -6.02
CA ILE A 117 -8.28 9.50 -6.42
C ILE A 117 -8.77 8.33 -5.56
N GLN A 118 -8.85 8.51 -4.24
CA GLN A 118 -9.30 7.48 -3.30
C GLN A 118 -10.76 7.10 -3.53
N LEU A 119 -11.64 8.07 -3.76
CA LEU A 119 -13.05 7.82 -4.10
C LEU A 119 -13.16 7.10 -5.44
N SER A 120 -12.39 7.51 -6.45
CA SER A 120 -12.32 6.79 -7.72
C SER A 120 -12.01 5.31 -7.51
N GLY A 121 -10.95 5.02 -6.75
CA GLY A 121 -10.58 3.64 -6.43
C GLY A 121 -11.68 2.89 -5.67
N ALA A 122 -12.29 3.52 -4.66
CA ALA A 122 -13.36 2.91 -3.87
C ALA A 122 -14.61 2.57 -4.71
N PHE A 123 -15.06 3.49 -5.56
CA PHE A 123 -16.20 3.25 -6.45
C PHE A 123 -15.87 2.17 -7.49
N TYR A 124 -14.66 2.16 -8.04
CA TYR A 124 -14.22 1.13 -8.97
C TYR A 124 -14.27 -0.26 -8.34
N GLN A 125 -13.77 -0.41 -7.11
CA GLN A 125 -13.79 -1.68 -6.38
C GLN A 125 -15.22 -2.17 -6.04
N LEU A 126 -16.18 -1.25 -5.94
CA LEU A 126 -17.60 -1.59 -5.74
C LEU A 126 -18.36 -1.78 -7.06
N GLY A 127 -17.70 -1.64 -8.21
CA GLY A 127 -18.29 -1.83 -9.54
C GLY A 127 -19.04 -0.63 -10.10
N ASP A 128 -19.03 0.52 -9.43
CA ASP A 128 -19.63 1.78 -9.92
C ASP A 128 -18.61 2.53 -10.80
N ASN A 129 -18.42 2.04 -12.03
CA ASN A 129 -17.42 2.57 -12.95
C ASN A 129 -17.72 4.02 -13.40
N GLU A 130 -18.99 4.42 -13.44
CA GLU A 130 -19.38 5.78 -13.83
C GLU A 130 -18.89 6.80 -12.80
N LYS A 131 -19.17 6.56 -11.52
CA LYS A 131 -18.66 7.43 -10.45
C LYS A 131 -17.15 7.36 -10.32
N ALA A 132 -16.56 6.16 -10.44
CA ALA A 132 -15.13 6.01 -10.42
C ALA A 132 -14.43 6.89 -11.46
N LEU A 133 -14.92 6.88 -12.70
CA LEU A 133 -14.39 7.71 -13.77
C LEU A 133 -14.63 9.20 -13.53
N SER A 134 -15.80 9.59 -13.04
CA SER A 134 -16.10 10.98 -12.68
C SER A 134 -15.12 11.54 -11.66
N HIS A 135 -14.84 10.79 -10.59
CA HIS A 135 -13.86 11.18 -9.58
C HIS A 135 -12.43 11.22 -10.15
N LEU A 136 -12.06 10.27 -11.01
CA LEU A 136 -10.75 10.30 -11.64
C LEU A 136 -10.56 11.50 -12.56
N GLN A 137 -11.60 11.89 -13.31
CA GLN A 137 -11.59 13.10 -14.14
C GLN A 137 -11.43 14.36 -13.29
N ALA A 138 -12.12 14.43 -12.14
CA ALA A 138 -11.95 15.52 -11.17
C ALA A 138 -10.51 15.60 -10.65
N ALA A 139 -9.92 14.46 -10.33
CA ALA A 139 -8.51 14.37 -9.93
C ALA A 139 -7.57 14.87 -11.03
N PHE A 140 -7.80 14.46 -12.28
CA PHE A 140 -7.00 14.93 -13.44
C PHE A 140 -7.09 16.44 -13.61
N THR A 141 -8.28 17.03 -13.46
CA THR A 141 -8.47 18.50 -13.52
C THR A 141 -7.58 19.23 -12.50
N ILE A 142 -7.34 18.61 -11.33
CA ILE A 142 -6.48 19.21 -10.29
C ILE A 142 -4.98 18.97 -10.56
N GLY A 143 -4.63 17.79 -11.05
CA GLY A 143 -3.23 17.32 -11.02
C GLY A 143 -2.51 17.40 -12.37
N GLU A 144 -3.20 17.44 -13.50
CA GLU A 144 -2.58 17.33 -14.82
C GLU A 144 -1.78 18.58 -15.22
N GLU A 145 -2.32 19.78 -14.98
CA GLU A 145 -1.68 21.05 -15.34
C GLU A 145 -0.31 21.21 -14.68
N ASP A 146 -0.25 20.95 -13.37
CA ASP A 146 0.99 21.04 -12.57
C ASP A 146 1.80 19.72 -12.57
N ARG A 147 1.39 18.72 -13.34
CA ARG A 147 2.00 17.40 -13.46
C ARG A 147 2.22 16.70 -12.09
N ILE A 148 1.23 16.76 -11.22
CA ILE A 148 1.27 16.15 -9.89
C ILE A 148 1.01 14.63 -10.02
N ALA A 149 1.96 13.88 -10.55
CA ALA A 149 1.81 12.46 -10.88
C ALA A 149 1.87 11.51 -9.67
N VAL A 150 2.58 11.89 -8.61
CA VAL A 150 2.87 11.02 -7.45
C VAL A 150 1.59 10.49 -6.75
N PRO A 151 0.54 11.28 -6.45
CA PRO A 151 -0.68 10.78 -5.84
C PRO A 151 -1.38 9.71 -6.68
N PHE A 152 -1.39 9.86 -8.00
CA PHE A 152 -1.96 8.86 -8.91
C PHE A 152 -1.12 7.57 -8.92
N ALA A 153 0.20 7.68 -8.94
CA ALA A 153 1.10 6.53 -8.90
C ALA A 153 0.98 5.75 -7.58
N GLU A 154 0.92 6.45 -6.46
CA GLU A 154 0.72 5.85 -5.14
C GLU A 154 -0.60 5.06 -5.05
N ASN A 155 -1.61 5.46 -5.79
CA ASN A 155 -2.94 4.85 -5.84
C ASN A 155 -3.20 4.00 -7.11
N ALA A 156 -2.21 3.80 -7.96
CA ALA A 156 -2.38 3.11 -9.24
C ALA A 156 -2.96 1.69 -9.07
N ALA A 157 -2.67 1.00 -7.98
CA ALA A 157 -3.23 -0.32 -7.68
C ALA A 157 -4.78 -0.34 -7.72
N TRP A 158 -5.44 0.80 -7.47
CA TRP A 158 -6.89 0.93 -7.42
C TRP A 158 -7.50 1.51 -8.69
N ILE A 159 -6.75 2.36 -9.42
CA ILE A 159 -7.29 3.18 -10.53
C ILE A 159 -6.67 2.90 -11.90
N ARG A 160 -5.58 2.11 -11.98
CA ARG A 160 -4.86 1.82 -13.25
C ARG A 160 -5.79 1.36 -14.39
N PRO A 161 -6.81 0.51 -14.17
CA PRO A 161 -7.70 0.08 -15.26
C PRO A 161 -8.55 1.20 -15.85
N LEU A 162 -8.73 2.31 -15.14
CA LEU A 162 -9.53 3.45 -15.60
C LEU A 162 -8.76 4.39 -16.53
N PHE A 163 -7.41 4.39 -16.51
CA PHE A 163 -6.61 5.30 -17.32
C PHE A 163 -6.89 5.17 -18.83
N GLY A 164 -7.22 3.98 -19.30
CA GLY A 164 -7.59 3.77 -20.70
C GLY A 164 -8.77 4.61 -21.18
N GLN A 165 -9.68 5.01 -20.26
CA GLN A 165 -10.85 5.84 -20.58
C GLN A 165 -10.54 7.35 -20.55
N LEU A 166 -9.37 7.74 -20.05
CA LEU A 166 -8.88 9.11 -20.01
C LEU A 166 -7.83 9.42 -21.09
N LEU A 167 -7.44 8.40 -21.85
CA LEU A 167 -6.42 8.55 -22.88
C LEU A 167 -6.87 9.53 -23.98
N SER A 168 -6.08 10.58 -24.13
CA SER A 168 -6.15 11.54 -25.24
C SER A 168 -4.72 11.93 -25.63
N PRO A 169 -4.47 12.51 -26.80
CA PRO A 169 -3.14 12.98 -27.13
C PRO A 169 -2.55 13.98 -26.13
N ALA A 170 -3.40 14.74 -25.43
CA ALA A 170 -2.99 15.69 -24.41
C ALA A 170 -2.63 15.02 -23.08
N SER A 171 -3.45 14.07 -22.60
CA SER A 171 -3.26 13.41 -21.29
C SER A 171 -2.26 12.24 -21.33
N GLN A 172 -1.97 11.71 -22.52
CA GLN A 172 -1.09 10.54 -22.66
C GLN A 172 0.28 10.72 -21.99
N PRO A 173 1.04 11.83 -22.18
CA PRO A 173 2.35 11.98 -21.53
C PRO A 173 2.28 12.02 -20.00
N PHE A 174 1.18 12.51 -19.43
CA PHE A 174 0.96 12.53 -18.00
C PHE A 174 0.62 11.13 -17.45
N ILE A 175 -0.22 10.38 -18.16
CA ILE A 175 -0.56 8.99 -17.81
C ILE A 175 0.69 8.10 -17.89
N GLU A 176 1.53 8.26 -18.92
CA GLU A 176 2.79 7.52 -19.04
C GLU A 176 3.74 7.80 -17.85
N GLU A 177 3.83 9.05 -17.40
CA GLU A 177 4.61 9.41 -16.21
C GLU A 177 4.05 8.76 -14.95
N ILE A 178 2.72 8.81 -14.75
CA ILE A 178 2.05 8.14 -13.63
C ILE A 178 2.37 6.64 -13.64
N LEU A 179 2.21 5.96 -14.77
CA LEU A 179 2.43 4.53 -14.89
C LEU A 179 3.89 4.15 -14.63
N ARG A 180 4.85 4.93 -15.15
CA ARG A 180 6.28 4.72 -14.87
C ARG A 180 6.59 4.82 -13.37
N LEU A 181 6.01 5.81 -12.67
CA LEU A 181 6.18 5.93 -11.22
C LEU A 181 5.48 4.79 -10.46
N ALA A 182 4.31 4.37 -10.93
CA ALA A 182 3.58 3.25 -10.35
C ALA A 182 4.35 1.93 -10.46
N ASP A 183 5.02 1.68 -11.59
CA ASP A 183 5.82 0.48 -11.80
C ASP A 183 7.01 0.41 -10.80
N LEU A 184 7.65 1.54 -10.49
CA LEU A 184 8.67 1.63 -9.44
C LEU A 184 8.10 1.29 -8.04
N LEU A 185 6.87 1.71 -7.75
CA LEU A 185 6.20 1.37 -6.49
C LEU A 185 5.77 -0.10 -6.43
N ASP A 186 5.37 -0.68 -7.57
CA ASP A 186 4.95 -2.08 -7.63
C ASP A 186 6.11 -3.03 -7.33
N GLU A 187 7.35 -2.67 -7.64
CA GLU A 187 8.55 -3.40 -7.19
C GLU A 187 8.67 -3.41 -5.67
N ALA A 188 8.42 -2.26 -5.01
CA ALA A 188 8.46 -2.16 -3.55
C ALA A 188 7.27 -2.85 -2.86
N ARG A 189 6.09 -2.86 -3.49
CA ARG A 189 4.87 -3.50 -3.00
C ARG A 189 4.86 -5.00 -3.18
N SER A 190 5.55 -5.51 -4.20
CA SER A 190 5.36 -6.87 -4.75
C SER A 190 5.44 -7.96 -3.69
N ASP A 191 6.26 -7.78 -2.68
CA ASP A 191 6.50 -8.79 -1.64
C ASP A 191 5.34 -8.95 -0.65
N GLU A 192 4.67 -7.86 -0.27
CA GLU A 192 3.58 -7.92 0.74
C GLU A 192 2.20 -8.12 0.12
N LEU A 193 1.92 -7.49 -1.03
CA LEU A 193 0.65 -7.69 -1.73
C LEU A 193 0.52 -9.10 -2.32
N ARG A 194 1.65 -9.73 -2.67
CA ARG A 194 1.69 -11.12 -3.13
C ARG A 194 1.62 -12.13 -1.99
N ARG A 195 1.87 -11.69 -0.74
CA ARG A 195 1.86 -12.59 0.41
C ARG A 195 0.43 -13.01 0.75
N PRO A 196 0.08 -14.29 0.63
CA PRO A 196 -1.19 -14.79 1.13
C PRO A 196 -1.30 -14.55 2.65
N ALA A 197 -2.45 -14.04 3.11
CA ALA A 197 -2.68 -13.72 4.53
C ALA A 197 -2.54 -14.93 5.47
N CYS A 198 -2.61 -16.16 4.92
CA CYS A 198 -2.43 -17.39 5.67
C CYS A 198 -0.97 -17.76 5.96
N LEU A 199 0.01 -17.04 5.37
CA LEU A 199 1.44 -17.35 5.53
C LEU A 199 2.10 -16.42 6.55
N THR A 200 2.93 -17.00 7.43
CA THR A 200 3.82 -16.25 8.32
C THR A 200 5.04 -15.69 7.56
N ASP A 201 5.81 -14.77 8.17
CA ASP A 201 7.00 -14.17 7.55
C ASP A 201 8.01 -15.22 7.10
N ASN A 202 8.29 -16.22 7.95
CA ASN A 202 9.22 -17.30 7.62
C ASN A 202 8.68 -18.22 6.52
N GLU A 203 7.38 -18.47 6.49
CA GLU A 203 6.73 -19.24 5.42
C GLU A 203 6.78 -18.46 4.10
N TRP A 204 6.55 -17.14 4.15
CA TRP A 204 6.67 -16.29 2.98
C TRP A 204 8.12 -16.22 2.45
N LYS A 205 9.10 -16.09 3.35
CA LYS A 205 10.52 -16.17 2.97
C LYS A 205 10.82 -17.49 2.27
N ALA A 206 10.35 -18.61 2.82
CA ALA A 206 10.50 -19.92 2.19
C ALA A 206 9.84 -20.02 0.81
N VAL A 207 8.64 -19.41 0.63
CA VAL A 207 7.95 -19.34 -0.67
C VAL A 207 8.78 -18.57 -1.69
N LYS A 208 9.32 -17.39 -1.35
CA LYS A 208 10.14 -16.58 -2.26
C LYS A 208 11.39 -17.34 -2.73
N LEU A 209 12.11 -17.94 -1.80
CA LEU A 209 13.30 -18.73 -2.13
C LEU A 209 12.92 -19.94 -3.00
N ALA A 210 11.76 -20.53 -2.71
CA ALA A 210 11.23 -21.62 -3.49
C ALA A 210 10.81 -21.19 -4.90
N ALA A 211 10.18 -20.04 -5.06
CA ALA A 211 9.79 -19.47 -6.37
C ALA A 211 11.03 -19.09 -7.21
N SER A 212 12.12 -18.69 -6.56
CA SER A 212 13.42 -18.47 -7.19
C SER A 212 14.16 -19.76 -7.58
N ARG A 213 13.48 -20.92 -7.49
CA ARG A 213 13.98 -22.26 -7.86
C ARG A 213 15.16 -22.78 -7.02
N LEU A 214 15.38 -22.25 -5.83
CA LEU A 214 16.38 -22.78 -4.90
C LEU A 214 15.95 -24.18 -4.43
N SER A 215 16.92 -25.10 -4.32
CA SER A 215 16.70 -26.41 -3.72
C SER A 215 16.41 -26.30 -2.20
N ASN A 216 15.81 -27.32 -1.60
CA ASN A 216 15.56 -27.31 -0.15
C ASN A 216 16.86 -27.14 0.66
N ARG A 217 17.98 -27.61 0.15
CA ARG A 217 19.31 -27.44 0.77
C ARG A 217 19.77 -25.98 0.73
N GLU A 218 19.59 -25.29 -0.40
CA GLU A 218 19.93 -23.88 -0.54
C GLU A 218 19.00 -23.01 0.32
N ILE A 219 17.70 -23.30 0.33
CA ILE A 219 16.73 -22.63 1.21
C ILE A 219 17.11 -22.80 2.68
N ALA A 220 17.54 -24.01 3.07
CA ALA A 220 17.99 -24.30 4.43
C ALA A 220 19.20 -23.44 4.82
N LEU A 221 20.17 -23.27 3.93
CA LEU A 221 21.33 -22.40 4.14
C LEU A 221 20.92 -20.93 4.30
N GLU A 222 20.07 -20.42 3.41
CA GLU A 222 19.59 -19.02 3.43
C GLU A 222 18.72 -18.68 4.65
N MET A 223 17.99 -19.67 5.17
CA MET A 223 17.10 -19.48 6.32
C MET A 223 17.73 -19.86 7.67
N GLY A 224 18.92 -20.44 7.68
CA GLY A 224 19.55 -20.96 8.90
C GLY A 224 18.82 -22.17 9.48
N PHE A 225 18.19 -23.01 8.66
CA PHE A 225 17.42 -24.19 9.06
C PHE A 225 18.07 -25.48 8.57
N SER A 226 17.57 -26.63 9.07
CA SER A 226 17.89 -27.92 8.47
C SER A 226 17.03 -28.16 7.21
N GLU A 227 17.53 -28.96 6.26
CA GLU A 227 16.76 -29.34 5.06
C GLU A 227 15.43 -30.04 5.42
N GLY A 228 15.42 -30.83 6.50
CA GLY A 228 14.22 -31.45 7.03
C GLY A 228 13.19 -30.44 7.51
N THR A 229 13.65 -29.38 8.17
CA THR A 229 12.79 -28.24 8.62
C THR A 229 12.19 -27.52 7.42
N VAL A 230 12.98 -27.22 6.39
CA VAL A 230 12.48 -26.59 5.15
C VAL A 230 11.40 -27.45 4.47
N LYS A 231 11.61 -28.77 4.40
CA LYS A 231 10.63 -29.70 3.85
C LYS A 231 9.30 -29.65 4.63
N GLN A 232 9.36 -29.58 5.96
CA GLN A 232 8.16 -29.43 6.80
C GLN A 232 7.48 -28.08 6.57
N TYR A 233 8.22 -26.97 6.45
CA TYR A 233 7.70 -25.66 6.11
C TYR A 233 6.97 -25.68 4.77
N LEU A 234 7.61 -26.19 3.71
CA LEU A 234 7.00 -26.28 2.39
C LEU A 234 5.74 -27.14 2.37
N ASN A 235 5.72 -28.26 3.08
CA ASN A 235 4.52 -29.09 3.19
C ASN A 235 3.38 -28.36 3.89
N ARG A 236 3.64 -27.58 4.94
CA ARG A 236 2.66 -26.76 5.62
C ARG A 236 2.14 -25.65 4.69
N ILE A 237 3.03 -25.01 3.94
CA ILE A 237 2.70 -23.98 2.95
C ILE A 237 1.79 -24.55 1.86
N TYR A 238 2.11 -25.72 1.31
CA TYR A 238 1.27 -26.39 0.32
C TYR A 238 -0.14 -26.68 0.85
N GLY A 239 -0.26 -27.10 2.11
CA GLY A 239 -1.55 -27.27 2.76
C GLY A 239 -2.33 -25.95 2.90
N LYS A 240 -1.68 -24.88 3.35
CA LYS A 240 -2.29 -23.56 3.50
C LYS A 240 -2.73 -22.94 2.18
N LEU A 241 -2.00 -23.20 1.10
CA LEU A 241 -2.28 -22.70 -0.25
C LEU A 241 -3.19 -23.66 -1.07
N HIS A 242 -3.67 -24.74 -0.46
CA HIS A 242 -4.50 -25.76 -1.11
C HIS A 242 -3.87 -26.31 -2.40
N LEU A 243 -2.54 -26.49 -2.42
CA LEU A 243 -1.83 -27.05 -3.56
C LEU A 243 -1.89 -28.58 -3.51
N GLU A 244 -2.56 -29.19 -4.49
CA GLU A 244 -2.72 -30.63 -4.61
C GLU A 244 -1.72 -31.25 -5.62
N GLY A 245 -1.42 -32.54 -5.45
CA GLY A 245 -0.54 -33.32 -6.32
C GLY A 245 0.69 -33.86 -5.58
N ASP A 246 1.63 -34.43 -6.35
CA ASP A 246 2.92 -34.86 -5.81
C ASP A 246 3.84 -33.68 -5.48
N ALA A 247 4.96 -33.95 -4.80
CA ALA A 247 5.87 -32.91 -4.34
C ALA A 247 6.40 -32.02 -5.50
N ARG A 248 6.63 -32.62 -6.68
CA ARG A 248 7.14 -31.92 -7.87
C ARG A 248 6.08 -31.00 -8.47
N ASN A 249 4.83 -31.47 -8.56
CA ASN A 249 3.71 -30.67 -9.06
C ASN A 249 3.37 -29.53 -8.11
N LYS A 250 3.33 -29.77 -6.79
CA LYS A 250 3.15 -28.72 -5.78
C LYS A 250 4.21 -27.64 -5.88
N ARG A 251 5.47 -28.05 -6.06
CA ARG A 251 6.58 -27.11 -6.23
C ARG A 251 6.44 -26.26 -7.47
N ARG A 252 6.15 -26.87 -8.61
CA ARG A 252 5.94 -26.16 -9.88
C ARG A 252 4.77 -25.16 -9.78
N ARG A 253 3.63 -25.56 -9.19
CA ARG A 253 2.49 -24.66 -8.97
C ARG A 253 2.84 -23.48 -8.06
N LEU A 254 3.64 -23.72 -7.02
CA LEU A 254 4.14 -22.64 -6.16
C LEU A 254 5.00 -21.65 -6.97
N GLU A 255 5.91 -22.15 -7.82
CA GLU A 255 6.75 -21.33 -8.69
C GLU A 255 5.92 -20.52 -9.70
N GLU A 256 4.85 -21.11 -10.26
CA GLU A 256 3.94 -20.43 -11.19
C GLU A 256 3.10 -19.33 -10.51
N LEU A 257 2.71 -19.53 -9.25
CA LEU A 257 1.90 -18.57 -8.48
C LEU A 257 2.68 -17.33 -8.01
N PHE A 258 3.98 -17.47 -7.73
CA PHE A 258 4.77 -16.45 -7.05
C PHE A 258 6.05 -16.03 -7.82
N LYS A 259 6.06 -16.24 -9.12
CA LYS A 259 7.16 -15.90 -10.02
C LYS A 259 7.18 -14.41 -10.44
#